data_96997d049e18d83767b53a6b3f351463
#
_entry.id   96997d049e18d83767b53a6b3f351463
#
_cell.length_a   1.000
_cell.length_b   1.000
_cell.length_c   1.000
_cell.angle_alpha   90.00
_cell.angle_beta   90.00
_cell.angle_gamma   90.00
#
_symmetry.space_group_name_H-M   'P 1'
#
loop_
_entity.id
_entity.type
_entity.pdbx_description
1 polymer ?
#
loop_
_entity_poly.entity_id
_entity_poly.type
_entity_poly.pdbx_seq_one_letter_code
_entity_poly.pdbx_strand_id
1 'polypeptide(L)'
;AYTLSLAKCFFGKLADPMTVTITNENGAVERHSGEFMFALAGNGRWYGGGYCGAPKAQLADGLLDFVLIRRPPYYRIPFLVGRYKRGEHIDDARFADLLVYRRGTRVEIESTAEMVSNMDGNCVRTRRETYTVMPGALRLILPEGVRL
;
A
#
# COMPACT_ATOMS: atom_id res chain seq x y z
N ALA A 1 -9.65 5.95 18.60
CA ALA A 1 -8.27 5.43 18.64
C ALA A 1 -7.49 5.80 17.37
N TYR A 2 -8.01 5.60 16.15
CA TYR A 2 -7.31 5.89 14.89
C TYR A 2 -6.95 7.37 14.68
N THR A 3 -7.81 8.31 15.05
CA THR A 3 -7.57 9.76 14.96
C THR A 3 -6.42 10.23 15.85
N LEU A 4 -6.27 9.65 17.05
CA LEU A 4 -5.15 9.97 17.93
C LEU A 4 -3.81 9.40 17.40
N SER A 5 -3.83 8.23 16.78
CA SER A 5 -2.65 7.63 16.13
C SER A 5 -2.21 8.45 14.92
N LEU A 6 -3.16 8.93 14.13
CA LEU A 6 -2.88 9.84 13.02
C LEU A 6 -2.25 11.16 13.53
N ALA A 7 -2.79 11.75 14.59
CA ALA A 7 -2.23 12.96 15.18
C ALA A 7 -0.79 12.75 15.69
N LYS A 8 -0.48 11.60 16.28
CA LYS A 8 0.90 11.27 16.68
C LYS A 8 1.85 11.13 15.51
N CYS A 9 1.38 10.63 14.35
CA CYS A 9 2.18 10.56 13.13
C CYS A 9 2.52 11.96 12.58
N PHE A 10 1.69 12.98 12.83
CA PHE A 10 1.99 14.35 12.41
C PHE A 10 3.21 14.98 13.12
N PHE A 11 3.52 14.53 14.34
CA PHE A 11 4.65 15.04 15.12
C PHE A 11 5.88 14.12 15.10
N GLY A 12 5.79 12.99 14.37
CA GLY A 12 6.86 12.00 14.24
C GLY A 12 7.53 12.00 12.87
N LYS A 13 8.36 10.99 12.63
CA LYS A 13 8.97 10.73 11.34
C LYS A 13 7.88 10.32 10.34
N LEU A 14 7.60 11.20 9.38
CA LEU A 14 6.50 11.02 8.44
C LEU A 14 6.80 10.04 7.31
N ALA A 15 8.08 9.80 7.01
CA ALA A 15 8.51 8.93 5.92
C ALA A 15 9.83 8.25 6.24
N ASP A 16 10.03 7.09 5.64
CA ASP A 16 11.27 6.34 5.69
C ASP A 16 11.96 6.32 4.33
N PRO A 17 13.30 6.34 4.28
CA PRO A 17 14.03 6.12 3.05
C PRO A 17 13.86 4.66 2.64
N MET A 18 13.18 4.44 1.52
CA MET A 18 12.90 3.10 1.01
C MET A 18 13.35 2.95 -0.43
N THR A 19 13.73 1.74 -0.77
CA THR A 19 13.84 1.25 -2.14
C THR A 19 12.82 0.14 -2.31
N VAL A 20 11.89 0.34 -3.22
CA VAL A 20 10.81 -0.60 -3.53
C VAL A 20 11.03 -1.16 -4.93
N THR A 21 11.21 -2.47 -5.03
CA THR A 21 11.41 -3.19 -6.28
C THR A 21 10.15 -4.00 -6.56
N ILE A 22 9.49 -3.72 -7.67
CA ILE A 22 8.23 -4.37 -8.06
C ILE A 22 8.48 -5.22 -9.29
N THR A 23 8.07 -6.48 -9.23
CA THR A 23 7.95 -7.35 -10.39
C THR A 23 6.50 -7.31 -10.85
N ASN A 24 6.26 -6.74 -12.03
CA ASN A 24 4.92 -6.59 -12.59
C ASN A 24 4.37 -7.93 -13.16
N GLU A 25 3.16 -7.90 -13.67
CA GLU A 25 2.47 -9.08 -14.24
C GLU A 25 3.22 -9.71 -15.43
N ASN A 26 3.99 -8.92 -16.17
CA ASN A 26 4.78 -9.38 -17.33
C ASN A 26 6.20 -9.84 -16.97
N GLY A 27 6.54 -9.84 -15.67
CA GLY A 27 7.88 -10.17 -15.18
C GLY A 27 8.89 -9.02 -15.28
N ALA A 28 8.51 -7.86 -15.81
CA ALA A 28 9.38 -6.71 -15.83
C ALA A 28 9.57 -6.14 -14.40
N VAL A 29 10.76 -5.66 -14.12
CA VAL A 29 11.15 -5.17 -12.80
C VAL A 29 11.29 -3.66 -12.83
N GLU A 30 10.56 -2.97 -11.94
CA GLU A 30 10.67 -1.55 -11.73
C GLU A 30 11.24 -1.27 -10.33
N ARG A 31 12.05 -0.23 -10.20
CA ARG A 31 12.64 0.19 -8.93
C ARG A 31 12.32 1.63 -8.62
N HIS A 32 11.78 1.87 -7.44
CA HIS A 32 11.42 3.19 -6.93
C HIS A 32 12.20 3.46 -5.64
N SER A 33 13.01 4.51 -5.63
CA SER A 33 13.75 4.92 -4.44
C SER A 33 13.35 6.32 -3.99
N GLY A 34 13.41 6.57 -2.70
CA GLY A 34 13.08 7.87 -2.10
C GLY A 34 12.52 7.77 -0.69
N GLU A 35 11.99 8.88 -0.20
CA GLU A 35 11.26 8.93 1.06
C GLU A 35 9.78 8.59 0.83
N PHE A 36 9.33 7.50 1.41
CA PHE A 36 7.93 7.08 1.33
C PHE A 36 7.26 7.15 2.70
N MET A 37 6.06 7.72 2.72
CA MET A 37 5.21 7.72 3.91
C MET A 37 4.72 6.31 4.21
N PHE A 38 4.38 5.55 3.18
CA PHE A 38 4.15 4.11 3.25
C PHE A 38 4.17 3.45 1.88
N ALA A 39 4.31 2.12 1.91
CA ALA A 39 4.14 1.23 0.77
C ALA A 39 3.09 0.18 1.14
N LEU A 40 2.06 0.05 0.33
CA LEU A 40 0.98 -0.93 0.50
C LEU A 40 1.11 -2.01 -0.57
N ALA A 41 1.01 -3.29 -0.16
CA ALA A 41 0.76 -4.42 -1.03
C ALA A 41 -0.63 -4.98 -0.68
N GLY A 42 -1.61 -4.74 -1.53
CA GLY A 42 -3.00 -5.11 -1.28
C GLY A 42 -3.49 -6.18 -2.24
N ASN A 43 -4.08 -7.25 -1.70
CA ASN A 43 -4.86 -8.22 -2.47
C ASN A 43 -6.35 -7.84 -2.49
N GLY A 44 -6.80 -7.07 -1.50
CA GLY A 44 -8.16 -6.56 -1.40
C GLY A 44 -8.20 -5.04 -1.40
N ARG A 45 -9.36 -4.49 -1.72
CA ARG A 45 -9.55 -3.02 -1.84
C ARG A 45 -9.51 -2.29 -0.51
N TRP A 46 -10.00 -2.94 0.55
CA TRP A 46 -10.30 -2.30 1.84
C TRP A 46 -9.45 -2.90 2.96
N TYR A 47 -9.00 -2.06 3.86
CA TYR A 47 -8.32 -2.47 5.07
C TYR A 47 -8.56 -1.48 6.23
N GLY A 48 -8.10 -1.83 7.42
CA GLY A 48 -7.91 -0.92 8.56
C GLY A 48 -9.03 0.08 8.85
N GLY A 49 -10.25 -0.39 9.15
CA GLY A 49 -11.33 0.50 9.56
C GLY A 49 -12.01 1.27 8.42
N GLY A 50 -12.03 0.71 7.22
CA GLY A 50 -12.77 1.24 6.09
C GLY A 50 -11.96 2.19 5.19
N TYR A 51 -10.67 1.97 5.08
CA TYR A 51 -9.83 2.64 4.10
C TYR A 51 -9.75 1.83 2.80
N CYS A 52 -10.05 2.47 1.67
CA CYS A 52 -9.95 1.88 0.34
C CYS A 52 -8.56 2.12 -0.24
N GLY A 53 -7.55 1.42 0.28
CA GLY A 53 -6.15 1.66 -0.06
C GLY A 53 -5.73 1.18 -1.44
N ALA A 54 -6.34 0.10 -1.94
CA ALA A 54 -6.08 -0.46 -3.26
C ALA A 54 -7.39 -0.59 -4.06
N PRO A 55 -8.01 0.52 -4.51
CA PRO A 55 -9.37 0.52 -5.06
C PRO A 55 -9.55 -0.32 -6.33
N LYS A 56 -8.46 -0.64 -7.04
CA LYS A 56 -8.48 -1.45 -8.26
C LYS A 56 -8.14 -2.94 -8.00
N ALA A 57 -7.85 -3.32 -6.75
CA ALA A 57 -7.50 -4.69 -6.40
C ALA A 57 -8.65 -5.67 -6.67
N GLN A 58 -8.28 -6.86 -7.13
CA GLN A 58 -9.18 -7.98 -7.41
C GLN A 58 -8.65 -9.24 -6.73
N LEU A 59 -9.48 -9.90 -5.94
CA LEU A 59 -9.04 -11.00 -5.08
C LEU A 59 -8.58 -12.27 -5.82
N ALA A 60 -9.02 -12.45 -7.07
CA ALA A 60 -8.84 -13.71 -7.80
C ALA A 60 -7.99 -13.58 -9.08
N ASP A 61 -7.36 -12.42 -9.33
CA ASP A 61 -6.62 -12.18 -10.57
C ASP A 61 -5.14 -12.62 -10.52
N GLY A 62 -4.68 -13.09 -9.36
CA GLY A 62 -3.30 -13.53 -9.17
C GLY A 62 -2.29 -12.40 -9.09
N LEU A 63 -2.71 -11.18 -8.80
CA LEU A 63 -1.88 -10.00 -8.67
C LEU A 63 -2.05 -9.34 -7.30
N LEU A 64 -1.05 -8.56 -6.93
CA LEU A 64 -1.12 -7.60 -5.84
C LEU A 64 -1.12 -6.19 -6.40
N ASP A 65 -1.87 -5.32 -5.76
CA ASP A 65 -1.88 -3.89 -6.05
C ASP A 65 -0.89 -3.18 -5.12
N PHE A 66 0.09 -2.49 -5.69
CA PHE A 66 1.11 -1.76 -4.96
C PHE A 66 0.81 -0.26 -5.01
N VAL A 67 0.64 0.33 -3.83
CA VAL A 67 0.40 1.76 -3.68
C VAL A 67 1.51 2.36 -2.82
N LEU A 68 2.41 3.11 -3.45
CA LEU A 68 3.50 3.79 -2.77
C LEU A 68 3.13 5.25 -2.64
N ILE A 69 3.21 5.79 -1.43
CA ILE A 69 2.98 7.23 -1.19
C ILE A 69 4.29 7.86 -0.74
N ARG A 70 4.83 8.73 -1.58
CA ARG A 70 5.99 9.56 -1.27
C ARG A 70 5.66 10.52 -0.13
N ARG A 71 6.67 11.02 0.55
CA ARG A 71 6.51 12.02 1.60
C ARG A 71 5.77 13.26 1.06
N PRO A 72 4.52 13.51 1.49
CA PRO A 72 3.79 14.69 1.09
C PRO A 72 4.17 15.89 1.95
N PRO A 73 4.04 17.12 1.45
CA PRO A 73 4.00 18.31 2.29
C PRO A 73 2.83 18.21 3.29
N TYR A 74 3.03 18.69 4.51
CA TYR A 74 2.04 18.55 5.60
C TYR A 74 0.64 19.07 5.23
N TYR A 75 0.56 20.18 4.51
CA TYR A 75 -0.73 20.78 4.10
C TYR A 75 -1.54 19.91 3.13
N ARG A 76 -0.91 18.97 2.42
CA ARG A 76 -1.59 18.06 1.49
C ARG A 76 -2.16 16.81 2.17
N ILE A 77 -1.68 16.48 3.38
CA ILE A 77 -2.05 15.24 4.07
C ILE A 77 -3.56 15.14 4.35
N PRO A 78 -4.26 16.16 4.86
CA PRO A 78 -5.70 16.05 5.11
C PRO A 78 -6.51 15.72 3.85
N PHE A 79 -6.13 16.32 2.72
CA PHE A 79 -6.79 16.07 1.43
C PHE A 79 -6.48 14.67 0.91
N LEU A 80 -5.22 14.23 1.03
CA LEU A 80 -4.79 12.89 0.65
C LEU A 80 -5.52 11.82 1.48
N VAL A 81 -5.58 11.98 2.80
CA VAL A 81 -6.26 11.02 3.70
C VAL A 81 -7.74 10.89 3.36
N GLY A 82 -8.43 11.99 3.08
CA GLY A 82 -9.83 11.97 2.68
C GLY A 82 -10.07 11.23 1.37
N ARG A 83 -9.22 11.45 0.37
CA ARG A 83 -9.29 10.75 -0.93
C ARG A 83 -8.88 9.28 -0.79
N TYR A 84 -7.83 9.02 -0.03
CA TYR A 84 -7.34 7.68 0.24
C TYR A 84 -8.42 6.82 0.92
N LYS A 85 -9.13 7.36 1.89
CA LYS A 85 -10.22 6.66 2.56
C LYS A 85 -11.32 6.22 1.58
N ARG A 86 -11.63 7.03 0.57
CA ARG A 86 -12.66 6.74 -0.43
C ARG A 86 -12.16 5.97 -1.65
N GLY A 87 -10.84 5.72 -1.76
CA GLY A 87 -10.24 5.06 -2.91
C GLY A 87 -10.09 5.96 -4.16
N GLU A 88 -10.21 7.27 -3.99
CA GLU A 88 -10.15 8.25 -5.08
C GLU A 88 -8.73 8.75 -5.35
N HIS A 89 -7.75 8.37 -4.53
CA HIS A 89 -6.38 8.91 -4.55
C HIS A 89 -5.57 8.49 -5.78
N ILE A 90 -5.81 7.29 -6.32
CA ILE A 90 -5.03 6.74 -7.44
C ILE A 90 -5.25 7.53 -8.73
N ASP A 91 -6.49 7.95 -8.97
CA ASP A 91 -6.90 8.62 -10.21
C ASP A 91 -6.95 10.15 -10.05
N ASP A 92 -6.61 10.68 -8.87
CA ASP A 92 -6.61 12.13 -8.61
C ASP A 92 -5.28 12.76 -9.06
N ALA A 93 -5.31 13.48 -10.17
CA ALA A 93 -4.15 14.14 -10.76
C ALA A 93 -3.38 15.05 -9.78
N ARG A 94 -4.03 15.55 -8.72
CA ARG A 94 -3.39 16.38 -7.70
C ARG A 94 -2.35 15.61 -6.87
N PHE A 95 -2.38 14.28 -6.88
CA PHE A 95 -1.45 13.43 -6.14
C PHE A 95 -0.54 12.61 -7.06
N ALA A 96 -0.57 12.83 -8.37
CA ALA A 96 0.24 12.08 -9.33
C ALA A 96 1.76 12.18 -9.07
N ASP A 97 2.22 13.27 -8.48
CA ASP A 97 3.61 13.49 -8.07
C ASP A 97 4.00 12.71 -6.80
N LEU A 98 3.01 12.33 -5.99
CA LEU A 98 3.20 11.64 -4.71
C LEU A 98 2.96 10.13 -4.78
N LEU A 99 2.16 9.69 -5.74
CA LEU A 99 1.67 8.32 -5.82
C LEU A 99 2.34 7.54 -6.92
N VAL A 100 2.75 6.30 -6.57
CA VAL A 100 3.08 5.27 -7.55
C VAL A 100 2.07 4.14 -7.36
N TYR A 101 1.31 3.84 -8.38
CA TYR A 101 0.42 2.69 -8.43
C TYR A 101 0.93 1.69 -9.47
N ARG A 102 1.07 0.44 -9.05
CA ARG A 102 1.48 -0.68 -9.91
C ARG A 102 0.73 -1.94 -9.51
N ARG A 103 0.67 -2.88 -10.45
CA ARG A 103 0.18 -4.23 -10.22
C ARG A 103 1.29 -5.22 -10.54
N GLY A 104 1.36 -6.30 -9.79
CA GLY A 104 2.40 -7.28 -10.03
C GLY A 104 2.32 -8.48 -9.11
N THR A 105 3.29 -9.37 -9.28
CA THR A 105 3.34 -10.65 -8.57
C THR A 105 4.25 -10.61 -7.35
N ARG A 106 5.16 -9.62 -7.27
CA ARG A 106 6.15 -9.54 -6.19
C ARG A 106 6.55 -8.10 -5.91
N VAL A 107 6.78 -7.79 -4.65
CA VAL A 107 7.43 -6.56 -4.20
C VAL A 107 8.49 -6.86 -3.16
N GLU A 108 9.63 -6.21 -3.29
CA GLU A 108 10.69 -6.16 -2.28
C GLU A 108 10.83 -4.72 -1.79
N ILE A 109 10.85 -4.55 -0.47
CA ILE A 109 10.99 -3.25 0.19
C ILE A 109 12.24 -3.31 1.05
N GLU A 110 13.16 -2.39 0.81
CA GLU A 110 14.39 -2.24 1.57
C GLU A 110 14.49 -0.83 2.13
N SER A 111 14.95 -0.70 3.37
CA SER A 111 15.21 0.59 4.01
C SER A 111 16.57 0.60 4.70
N THR A 112 17.24 1.75 4.67
CA THR A 112 18.49 1.97 5.42
C THR A 112 18.26 2.12 6.93
N ALA A 113 17.03 2.42 7.34
CA ALA A 113 16.58 2.48 8.74
C ALA A 113 15.55 1.39 9.04
N GLU A 114 15.34 1.10 10.32
CA GLU A 114 14.21 0.25 10.71
C GLU A 114 12.89 0.92 10.35
N MET A 115 12.04 0.21 9.63
CA MET A 115 10.67 0.57 9.30
C MET A 115 9.69 -0.35 10.03
N VAL A 116 8.45 0.08 10.17
CA VAL A 116 7.38 -0.75 10.73
C VAL A 116 6.61 -1.36 9.57
N SER A 117 6.63 -2.69 9.53
CA SER A 117 5.75 -3.47 8.66
C SER A 117 4.50 -3.86 9.40
N ASN A 118 3.37 -3.81 8.73
CA ASN A 118 2.07 -4.24 9.24
C ASN A 118 1.45 -5.27 8.28
N MET A 119 1.47 -6.53 8.69
CA MET A 119 0.81 -7.63 7.98
C MET A 119 -0.51 -7.94 8.66
N ASP A 120 -1.61 -7.48 8.08
CA ASP A 120 -2.98 -7.74 8.56
C ASP A 120 -3.18 -7.47 10.06
N GLY A 121 -2.55 -6.41 10.58
CA GLY A 121 -2.62 -6.02 11.98
C GLY A 121 -1.41 -6.44 12.83
N ASN A 122 -0.58 -7.36 12.36
CA ASN A 122 0.66 -7.74 13.04
C ASN A 122 1.80 -6.82 12.63
N CYS A 123 2.33 -6.07 13.61
CA CYS A 123 3.41 -5.12 13.38
C CYS A 123 4.76 -5.73 13.76
N VAL A 124 5.72 -5.66 12.85
CA VAL A 124 7.12 -6.04 13.06
C VAL A 124 8.04 -4.90 12.65
N ARG A 125 9.23 -4.87 13.24
CA ARG A 125 10.29 -3.95 12.81
C ARG A 125 11.26 -4.70 11.92
N THR A 126 11.53 -4.14 10.75
CA THR A 126 12.41 -4.76 9.77
C THR A 126 13.10 -3.70 8.91
N ARG A 127 14.15 -4.10 8.21
CA ARG A 127 14.80 -3.28 7.17
C ARG A 127 14.55 -3.81 5.78
N ARG A 128 14.00 -5.01 5.69
CA ARG A 128 13.72 -5.65 4.40
C ARG A 128 12.50 -6.56 4.52
N GLU A 129 11.64 -6.50 3.52
CA GLU A 129 10.48 -7.38 3.36
C GLU A 129 10.28 -7.75 1.91
N THR A 130 9.64 -8.90 1.72
CA THR A 130 9.26 -9.37 0.41
C THR A 130 7.85 -9.95 0.49
N TYR A 131 6.99 -9.50 -0.40
CA TYR A 131 5.66 -10.07 -0.59
C TYR A 131 5.57 -10.66 -1.99
N THR A 132 5.09 -11.88 -2.07
CA THR A 132 4.88 -12.59 -3.33
C THR A 132 3.46 -13.14 -3.33
N VAL A 133 2.72 -12.91 -4.40
CA VAL A 133 1.39 -13.49 -4.55
C VAL A 133 1.49 -15.01 -4.71
N MET A 134 0.57 -15.72 -4.10
CA MET A 134 0.40 -17.17 -4.26
C MET A 134 -0.99 -17.43 -4.86
N PRO A 135 -1.15 -17.42 -6.17
CA PRO A 135 -2.45 -17.57 -6.81
C PRO A 135 -3.14 -18.87 -6.41
N GLY A 136 -4.42 -18.80 -6.05
CA GLY A 136 -5.21 -19.97 -5.70
C GLY A 136 -4.81 -20.67 -4.39
N ALA A 137 -3.96 -20.06 -3.55
CA ALA A 137 -3.51 -20.66 -2.28
C ALA A 137 -4.64 -20.80 -1.24
N LEU A 138 -5.68 -19.98 -1.32
CA LEU A 138 -6.84 -20.01 -0.43
C LEU A 138 -8.11 -20.34 -1.22
N ARG A 139 -8.94 -21.19 -0.63
CA ARG A 139 -10.30 -21.44 -1.10
C ARG A 139 -11.28 -20.70 -0.18
N LEU A 140 -12.06 -19.80 -0.76
CA LEU A 140 -13.08 -19.05 -0.04
C LEU A 140 -14.45 -19.69 -0.31
N ILE A 141 -15.23 -19.87 0.74
CA ILE A 141 -16.65 -20.23 0.64
C ILE A 141 -17.44 -18.92 0.56
N LEU A 142 -18.10 -18.69 -0.54
CA LEU A 142 -18.90 -17.51 -0.76
C LEU A 142 -20.38 -17.84 -0.66
N PRO A 143 -21.23 -16.90 -0.18
CA PRO A 143 -22.67 -17.01 -0.31
C PRO A 143 -23.08 -17.14 -1.76
N GLU A 144 -24.20 -17.82 -2.02
CA GLU A 144 -24.75 -17.97 -3.36
C GLU A 144 -25.01 -16.60 -4.01
N GLY A 145 -24.56 -16.43 -5.26
CA GLY A 145 -24.70 -15.17 -6.01
C GLY A 145 -23.60 -14.14 -5.80
N VAL A 146 -22.66 -14.35 -4.88
CA VAL A 146 -21.50 -13.47 -4.70
C VAL A 146 -20.37 -13.90 -5.66
N ARG A 147 -19.83 -12.91 -6.40
CA ARG A 147 -18.63 -13.10 -7.25
C ARG A 147 -17.46 -12.28 -6.67
N LEU A 148 -16.26 -12.83 -6.73
CA LEU A 148 -15.00 -12.12 -6.39
C LEU A 148 -14.58 -11.18 -7.48
#